data_2ba9ac2b40c55936e4d87978e2e53335
#
_entry.id   2ba9ac2b40c55936e4d87978e2e53335
#
_cell.length_a   1.000
_cell.length_b   1.000
_cell.length_c   1.000
_cell.angle_alpha   90.00
_cell.angle_beta   90.00
_cell.angle_gamma   90.00
#
_symmetry.space_group_name_H-M   'P 1'
#
loop_
_entity.id
_entity.type
_entity.pdbx_description
1 polymer ?
#
loop_
_entity_poly.entity_id
_entity_poly.type
_entity_poly.pdbx_seq_one_letter_code
_entity_poly.pdbx_strand_id
1 'polypeptide(L)'
;MLIKKNKEWNFYKNITPEATFINRRSILKSMGFAAISPNIIMQNAFAAAQNDPRNDLYPVKENREFNLEEFDIKGGVRKLTKENSVTSYNNYYEFGTTKNIKRAASKLITSPWNISFKGLIDNEFEIDFDDLLKKVSLEERVYKLRCVEAWSMVVPWSGFPLKSIIKMAQPKSNAKYLVMKTFFDPDKAKSQRQDWYPWPYTEVITIDEAMNDLTFIATGVYGKA
;
A
#
# COMPACT_ATOMS: atom_id res chain seq x y z
N MET A 1 9.62 0.40 27.50
CA MET A 1 10.92 0.95 27.09
C MET A 1 10.81 2.46 27.09
N LEU A 2 11.43 3.17 28.03
CA LEU A 2 11.38 4.63 28.10
C LEU A 2 12.42 5.20 27.12
N ILE A 3 11.97 5.74 26.01
CA ILE A 3 12.85 6.48 25.09
C ILE A 3 13.18 7.82 25.76
N LYS A 4 14.39 7.96 26.30
CA LYS A 4 14.89 9.26 26.75
C LYS A 4 15.05 10.16 25.53
N LYS A 5 14.26 11.25 25.48
CA LYS A 5 14.47 12.31 24.49
C LYS A 5 15.87 12.90 24.67
N ASN A 6 16.72 12.72 23.68
CA ASN A 6 18.01 13.36 23.63
C ASN A 6 17.79 14.85 23.32
N LYS A 7 18.18 15.76 24.22
CA LYS A 7 17.96 17.21 24.10
C LYS A 7 18.68 17.85 22.89
N GLU A 8 19.56 17.11 22.24
CA GLU A 8 20.38 17.58 21.12
C GLU A 8 19.77 17.31 19.71
N TRP A 9 18.62 16.69 19.64
CA TRP A 9 17.94 16.49 18.35
C TRP A 9 17.26 17.78 17.90
N ASN A 10 18.06 18.67 17.34
CA ASN A 10 17.61 19.91 16.72
C ASN A 10 17.18 19.60 15.28
N PHE A 11 16.02 18.96 15.12
CA PHE A 11 15.45 18.55 13.82
C PHE A 11 15.25 19.68 12.82
N TYR A 12 15.37 20.93 13.27
CA TYR A 12 15.13 22.12 12.43
C TYR A 12 16.34 22.58 11.63
N LYS A 13 17.56 22.14 11.95
CA LYS A 13 18.78 22.58 11.24
C LYS A 13 18.98 21.95 9.87
N ASN A 14 18.31 20.82 9.56
CA ASN A 14 18.51 20.08 8.31
C ASN A 14 17.26 20.02 7.44
N ILE A 15 16.27 20.88 7.65
CA ILE A 15 15.11 20.98 6.77
C ILE A 15 15.52 21.75 5.52
N THR A 16 15.50 21.10 4.37
CA THR A 16 15.71 21.75 3.07
C THR A 16 14.68 22.89 2.93
N PRO A 17 15.08 24.15 2.71
CA PRO A 17 14.15 25.26 2.53
C PRO A 17 13.15 24.98 1.41
N GLU A 18 11.89 25.37 1.59
CA GLU A 18 10.81 25.16 0.61
C GLU A 18 11.16 25.69 -0.78
N ALA A 19 11.85 26.84 -0.87
CA ALA A 19 12.36 27.41 -2.11
C ALA A 19 13.31 26.46 -2.87
N THR A 20 14.13 25.67 -2.16
CA THR A 20 15.04 24.69 -2.78
C THR A 20 14.28 23.48 -3.31
N PHE A 21 13.16 23.13 -2.68
CA PHE A 21 12.28 22.03 -3.11
C PHE A 21 11.49 22.43 -4.38
N ILE A 22 11.05 23.67 -4.46
CA ILE A 22 10.33 24.22 -5.63
C ILE A 22 11.27 24.34 -6.84
N ASN A 23 12.53 24.74 -6.64
CA ASN A 23 13.51 24.86 -7.72
C ASN A 23 13.92 23.53 -8.36
N ARG A 24 13.91 22.41 -7.62
CA ARG A 24 14.11 21.07 -8.21
C ARG A 24 12.99 20.70 -9.19
N ARG A 25 11.76 21.10 -8.91
CA ARG A 25 10.62 20.92 -9.86
C ARG A 25 10.77 21.75 -11.12
N SER A 26 11.34 22.94 -11.02
CA SER A 26 11.59 23.83 -12.17
C SER A 26 12.72 23.32 -13.05
N ILE A 27 13.77 22.76 -12.48
CA ILE A 27 14.88 22.13 -13.21
C ILE A 27 14.42 20.89 -14.00
N LEU A 28 13.52 20.07 -13.43
CA LEU A 28 12.94 18.92 -14.13
C LEU A 28 12.00 19.33 -15.27
N LYS A 29 11.38 20.52 -15.19
CA LYS A 29 10.54 21.07 -16.27
C LYS A 29 11.33 21.67 -17.43
N SER A 30 12.56 22.13 -17.19
CA SER A 30 13.42 22.70 -18.22
C SER A 30 14.23 21.67 -19.01
N MET A 31 14.29 20.42 -18.55
CA MET A 31 14.84 19.29 -19.32
C MET A 31 13.73 18.75 -20.21
N GLY A 32 13.55 19.35 -21.40
CA GLY A 32 12.47 19.13 -22.32
C GLY A 32 12.19 17.66 -22.64
N PHE A 33 11.08 17.16 -22.13
CA PHE A 33 10.46 15.95 -22.63
C PHE A 33 9.60 16.29 -23.83
N ALA A 34 10.03 15.89 -25.01
CA ALA A 34 9.21 15.86 -26.20
C ALA A 34 7.97 14.99 -25.93
N ALA A 35 6.79 15.60 -26.02
CA ALA A 35 5.51 14.96 -25.78
C ALA A 35 5.22 13.95 -26.89
N ILE A 36 5.40 12.67 -26.61
CA ILE A 36 4.72 11.59 -27.33
C ILE A 36 3.37 11.42 -26.62
N SER A 37 2.29 11.60 -27.38
CA SER A 37 0.91 11.65 -26.89
C SER A 37 0.54 10.43 -26.03
N PRO A 38 0.15 10.60 -24.73
CA PRO A 38 -0.11 9.51 -23.81
C PRO A 38 -1.51 8.89 -23.92
N ASN A 39 -2.39 9.42 -24.77
CA ASN A 39 -3.82 9.19 -24.67
C ASN A 39 -4.30 7.76 -25.03
N ILE A 40 -3.59 7.02 -25.89
CA ILE A 40 -4.06 5.68 -26.32
C ILE A 40 -3.67 4.59 -25.31
N ILE A 41 -2.56 4.76 -24.60
CA ILE A 41 -2.06 3.74 -23.63
C ILE A 41 -2.77 3.86 -22.27
N MET A 42 -3.19 5.06 -21.89
CA MET A 42 -3.96 5.29 -20.66
C MET A 42 -5.37 4.68 -20.73
N GLN A 43 -6.03 4.71 -21.88
CA GLN A 43 -7.39 4.16 -22.02
C GLN A 43 -7.46 2.65 -21.73
N ASN A 44 -6.46 1.87 -22.16
CA ASN A 44 -6.46 0.42 -21.92
C ASN A 44 -6.19 0.02 -20.47
N ALA A 45 -5.39 0.80 -19.74
CA ALA A 45 -5.13 0.53 -18.32
C ALA A 45 -6.33 0.95 -17.44
N PHE A 46 -7.03 2.03 -17.80
CA PHE A 46 -8.29 2.43 -17.17
C PHE A 46 -9.43 1.44 -17.47
N ALA A 47 -9.50 0.89 -18.68
CA ALA A 47 -10.50 -0.10 -19.05
C ALA A 47 -10.33 -1.43 -18.30
N ALA A 48 -9.09 -1.85 -18.04
CA ALA A 48 -8.81 -3.05 -17.25
C ALA A 48 -9.22 -2.87 -15.78
N ALA A 49 -8.98 -1.70 -15.19
CA ALA A 49 -9.40 -1.39 -13.82
C ALA A 49 -10.92 -1.22 -13.69
N GLN A 50 -11.61 -0.78 -14.74
CA GLN A 50 -13.07 -0.62 -14.74
C GLN A 50 -13.81 -1.95 -14.84
N ASN A 51 -13.18 -3.02 -15.31
CA ASN A 51 -13.78 -4.33 -15.53
C ASN A 51 -13.35 -5.37 -14.47
N ASP A 52 -12.73 -4.97 -13.35
CA ASP A 52 -12.45 -5.89 -12.26
C ASP A 52 -13.77 -6.31 -11.61
N PRO A 53 -14.11 -7.63 -11.56
CA PRO A 53 -15.36 -8.11 -10.97
C PRO A 53 -15.50 -7.78 -9.49
N ARG A 54 -14.40 -7.45 -8.82
CA ARG A 54 -14.39 -7.00 -7.43
C ARG A 54 -14.92 -5.59 -7.23
N ASN A 55 -15.04 -4.80 -8.31
CA ASN A 55 -15.64 -3.45 -8.22
C ASN A 55 -17.08 -3.46 -7.69
N ASP A 56 -17.80 -4.57 -7.83
CA ASP A 56 -19.15 -4.71 -7.26
C ASP A 56 -19.15 -4.71 -5.72
N LEU A 57 -18.01 -4.95 -5.08
CA LEU A 57 -17.84 -4.87 -3.64
C LEU A 57 -17.63 -3.42 -3.16
N TYR A 58 -17.44 -2.47 -4.05
CA TYR A 58 -17.10 -1.07 -3.75
C TYR A 58 -18.16 -0.10 -4.32
N PRO A 59 -18.32 1.10 -3.72
CA PRO A 59 -17.66 1.56 -2.50
C PRO A 59 -18.16 0.85 -1.23
N VAL A 60 -17.28 0.69 -0.26
CA VAL A 60 -17.61 0.11 1.04
C VAL A 60 -17.97 1.20 2.06
N LYS A 61 -18.62 0.80 3.16
CA LYS A 61 -19.02 1.74 4.21
C LYS A 61 -17.80 2.35 4.90
N GLU A 62 -17.81 3.67 5.03
CA GLU A 62 -16.80 4.42 5.78
C GLU A 62 -16.84 4.07 7.27
N ASN A 63 -15.72 3.74 7.85
CA ASN A 63 -15.55 3.60 9.29
C ASN A 63 -15.00 4.90 9.87
N ARG A 64 -15.89 5.76 10.36
CA ARG A 64 -15.57 7.10 10.86
C ARG A 64 -14.71 7.10 12.13
N GLU A 65 -14.70 6.01 12.89
CA GLU A 65 -13.82 5.86 14.06
C GLU A 65 -12.34 5.96 13.68
N PHE A 66 -12.00 5.53 12.46
CA PHE A 66 -10.65 5.61 11.91
C PHE A 66 -10.50 6.72 10.87
N ASN A 67 -11.49 7.59 10.75
CA ASN A 67 -11.43 8.72 9.82
C ASN A 67 -10.71 9.89 10.50
N LEU A 68 -9.47 10.14 10.08
CA LEU A 68 -8.65 11.21 10.62
C LEU A 68 -8.96 12.54 9.90
N GLU A 69 -10.20 13.03 10.02
CA GLU A 69 -10.63 14.31 9.42
C GLU A 69 -9.85 15.51 9.97
N GLU A 70 -9.30 15.41 11.18
CA GLU A 70 -8.63 16.50 11.88
C GLU A 70 -7.17 16.17 12.21
N PHE A 71 -6.29 16.21 11.21
CA PHE A 71 -4.89 16.43 11.50
C PHE A 71 -4.53 17.89 11.27
N ASP A 72 -4.59 18.66 12.34
CA ASP A 72 -3.97 19.97 12.41
C ASP A 72 -2.44 19.80 12.39
N ILE A 73 -1.87 19.96 11.20
CA ILE A 73 -0.45 20.26 11.06
C ILE A 73 -0.40 21.76 10.85
N LYS A 74 -0.04 22.52 11.89
CA LYS A 74 0.22 23.96 11.88
C LYS A 74 -0.32 24.67 10.61
N GLY A 75 -1.60 24.97 10.60
CA GLY A 75 -2.19 25.80 9.55
C GLY A 75 -3.21 25.17 8.62
N GLY A 76 -3.81 24.01 8.91
CA GLY A 76 -4.97 23.57 8.17
C GLY A 76 -5.21 22.06 8.05
N VAL A 77 -6.46 21.73 7.82
CA VAL A 77 -6.94 20.37 7.48
C VAL A 77 -6.24 19.87 6.22
N ARG A 78 -5.54 18.75 6.30
CA ARG A 78 -4.89 18.16 5.14
C ARG A 78 -5.92 17.49 4.23
N LYS A 79 -6.09 18.01 3.03
CA LYS A 79 -6.99 17.46 2.02
C LYS A 79 -6.55 16.08 1.54
N LEU A 80 -7.50 15.26 1.09
CA LEU A 80 -7.23 14.02 0.38
C LEU A 80 -6.24 14.25 -0.77
N THR A 81 -5.32 13.34 -0.94
CA THR A 81 -4.40 13.32 -2.08
C THR A 81 -5.20 13.01 -3.34
N LYS A 82 -4.88 13.62 -4.47
CA LYS A 82 -5.59 13.35 -5.73
C LYS A 82 -5.41 11.88 -6.13
N GLU A 83 -6.50 11.21 -6.47
CA GLU A 83 -6.53 9.81 -6.90
C GLU A 83 -5.47 9.50 -7.97
N ASN A 84 -5.40 10.30 -9.03
CA ASN A 84 -4.41 10.11 -10.09
C ASN A 84 -2.95 10.12 -9.57
N SER A 85 -2.65 10.90 -8.55
CA SER A 85 -1.30 10.91 -7.95
C SER A 85 -1.02 9.62 -7.18
N VAL A 86 -2.01 9.06 -6.50
CA VAL A 86 -1.89 7.82 -5.74
C VAL A 86 -1.78 6.61 -6.68
N THR A 87 -2.61 6.55 -7.70
CA THR A 87 -2.71 5.40 -8.61
C THR A 87 -1.67 5.39 -9.72
N SER A 88 -0.88 6.44 -9.91
CA SER A 88 0.14 6.53 -10.95
C SER A 88 1.58 6.64 -10.44
N TYR A 89 1.77 6.89 -9.15
CA TYR A 89 3.07 7.02 -8.50
C TYR A 89 3.23 5.92 -7.47
N ASN A 90 3.86 4.80 -7.85
CA ASN A 90 3.86 3.56 -7.10
C ASN A 90 5.27 3.16 -6.68
N ASN A 91 5.35 2.25 -5.71
CA ASN A 91 6.58 1.81 -5.10
C ASN A 91 6.57 0.28 -4.89
N TYR A 92 6.69 -0.46 -6.00
CA TYR A 92 6.78 -1.92 -5.99
C TYR A 92 8.09 -2.34 -6.65
N TYR A 93 9.07 -2.68 -5.84
CA TYR A 93 10.41 -3.07 -6.32
C TYR A 93 10.43 -4.34 -7.16
N GLU A 94 9.41 -5.19 -7.04
CA GLU A 94 9.20 -6.35 -7.90
C GLU A 94 9.13 -5.98 -9.39
N PHE A 95 8.60 -4.78 -9.68
CA PHE A 95 8.41 -4.29 -11.05
C PHE A 95 9.43 -3.27 -11.49
N GLY A 96 10.25 -2.75 -10.59
CA GLY A 96 11.29 -1.77 -10.91
C GLY A 96 11.64 -0.85 -9.75
N THR A 97 12.78 -0.17 -9.88
CA THR A 97 13.34 0.73 -8.86
C THR A 97 12.87 2.18 -8.99
N THR A 98 12.05 2.48 -10.01
CA THR A 98 11.48 3.82 -10.24
C THR A 98 10.04 3.89 -9.72
N LYS A 99 9.49 5.10 -9.61
CA LYS A 99 8.08 5.30 -9.23
C LYS A 99 7.10 5.17 -10.41
N ASN A 100 7.59 4.91 -11.62
CA ASN A 100 6.77 4.77 -12.82
C ASN A 100 6.65 3.29 -13.23
N ILE A 101 6.08 2.47 -12.36
CA ILE A 101 5.96 1.01 -12.53
C ILE A 101 4.54 0.56 -12.90
N LYS A 102 3.55 1.45 -12.92
CA LYS A 102 2.14 1.11 -13.18
C LYS A 102 1.95 0.20 -14.39
N ARG A 103 2.62 0.51 -15.54
CA ARG A 103 2.54 -0.30 -16.76
C ARG A 103 3.14 -1.70 -16.60
N ALA A 104 4.18 -1.85 -15.79
CA ALA A 104 4.77 -3.14 -15.52
C ALA A 104 3.87 -3.96 -14.58
N ALA A 105 3.38 -3.34 -13.51
CA ALA A 105 2.51 -3.95 -12.52
C ALA A 105 1.14 -4.39 -13.09
N SER A 106 0.59 -3.68 -14.07
CA SER A 106 -0.69 -4.06 -14.70
C SER A 106 -0.68 -5.39 -15.47
N LYS A 107 0.48 -6.03 -15.58
CA LYS A 107 0.62 -7.38 -16.16
C LYS A 107 0.44 -8.49 -15.12
N LEU A 108 0.40 -8.14 -13.85
CA LEU A 108 0.16 -9.12 -12.80
C LEU A 108 -1.28 -9.63 -12.90
N ILE A 109 -1.43 -10.95 -12.86
CA ILE A 109 -2.75 -11.58 -12.79
C ILE A 109 -3.15 -11.60 -11.31
N THR A 110 -4.26 -10.96 -10.98
CA THR A 110 -4.75 -10.82 -9.61
C THR A 110 -6.01 -11.63 -9.32
N SER A 111 -6.52 -12.36 -10.31
CA SER A 111 -7.63 -13.31 -10.14
C SER A 111 -7.42 -14.49 -11.12
N PRO A 112 -7.43 -15.76 -10.64
CA PRO A 112 -7.47 -16.14 -9.22
C PRO A 112 -6.20 -15.75 -8.46
N TRP A 113 -6.31 -15.52 -7.16
CA TRP A 113 -5.17 -15.20 -6.30
C TRP A 113 -5.28 -15.93 -4.97
N ASN A 114 -4.45 -16.94 -4.76
CA ASN A 114 -4.48 -17.77 -3.56
C ASN A 114 -3.54 -17.26 -2.47
N ILE A 115 -4.00 -17.31 -1.24
CA ILE A 115 -3.24 -17.00 -0.04
C ILE A 115 -3.11 -18.27 0.80
N SER A 116 -1.88 -18.69 1.08
CA SER A 116 -1.57 -19.84 1.92
C SER A 116 -1.29 -19.41 3.36
N PHE A 117 -1.92 -20.08 4.31
CA PHE A 117 -1.72 -19.91 5.75
C PHE A 117 -1.02 -21.16 6.32
N LYS A 118 0.17 -20.96 6.85
CA LYS A 118 1.07 -22.06 7.28
C LYS A 118 1.80 -21.74 8.57
N GLY A 119 2.34 -22.77 9.22
CA GLY A 119 3.20 -22.66 10.39
C GLY A 119 2.48 -22.91 11.72
N LEU A 120 2.68 -22.06 12.71
CA LEU A 120 2.12 -22.25 14.06
C LEU A 120 0.65 -21.86 14.14
N ILE A 121 -0.20 -22.54 13.36
CA ILE A 121 -1.65 -22.46 13.36
C ILE A 121 -2.25 -23.85 13.59
N ASP A 122 -3.54 -23.93 13.91
CA ASP A 122 -4.17 -25.23 14.20
C ASP A 122 -4.28 -26.09 12.95
N ASN A 123 -4.71 -25.52 11.83
CA ASN A 123 -4.80 -26.20 10.54
C ASN A 123 -4.27 -25.30 9.44
N GLU A 124 -3.30 -25.77 8.67
CA GLU A 124 -2.84 -25.07 7.48
C GLU A 124 -3.91 -25.11 6.41
N PHE A 125 -4.10 -24.00 5.71
CA PHE A 125 -5.09 -23.88 4.64
C PHE A 125 -4.65 -22.89 3.57
N GLU A 126 -5.33 -22.96 2.44
CA GLU A 126 -5.24 -22.00 1.36
C GLU A 126 -6.63 -21.48 1.03
N ILE A 127 -6.73 -20.21 0.67
CA ILE A 127 -7.98 -19.57 0.28
C ILE A 127 -7.76 -18.65 -0.90
N ASP A 128 -8.67 -18.70 -1.85
CA ASP A 128 -8.72 -17.69 -2.91
C ASP A 128 -9.10 -16.33 -2.34
N PHE A 129 -8.49 -15.27 -2.86
CA PHE A 129 -8.67 -13.92 -2.32
C PHE A 129 -10.11 -13.43 -2.47
N ASP A 130 -10.79 -13.76 -3.56
CA ASP A 130 -12.20 -13.38 -3.75
C ASP A 130 -13.12 -14.09 -2.75
N ASP A 131 -12.78 -15.32 -2.36
CA ASP A 131 -13.48 -16.05 -1.29
C ASP A 131 -13.14 -15.53 0.11
N LEU A 132 -11.93 -15.03 0.31
CA LEU A 132 -11.55 -14.34 1.53
C LEU A 132 -12.36 -13.05 1.73
N LEU A 133 -12.52 -12.25 0.66
CA LEU A 133 -13.31 -11.01 0.70
C LEU A 133 -14.78 -11.24 1.10
N LYS A 134 -15.37 -12.40 0.77
CA LYS A 134 -16.71 -12.79 1.20
C LYS A 134 -16.81 -13.12 2.70
N LYS A 135 -15.67 -13.44 3.34
CA LYS A 135 -15.62 -13.86 4.76
C LYS A 135 -15.25 -12.75 5.72
N VAL A 136 -14.82 -11.60 5.22
CA VAL A 136 -14.41 -10.44 6.02
C VAL A 136 -15.37 -9.28 5.82
N SER A 137 -15.44 -8.39 6.81
CA SER A 137 -16.22 -7.16 6.70
C SER A 137 -15.35 -6.05 6.14
N LEU A 138 -15.64 -5.63 4.91
CA LEU A 138 -14.94 -4.53 4.26
C LEU A 138 -15.41 -3.18 4.84
N GLU A 139 -14.47 -2.26 5.01
CA GLU A 139 -14.71 -0.90 5.47
C GLU A 139 -13.74 0.08 4.78
N GLU A 140 -14.12 1.35 4.69
CA GLU A 140 -13.24 2.42 4.24
C GLU A 140 -12.67 3.18 5.43
N ARG A 141 -11.36 3.46 5.38
CA ARG A 141 -10.64 4.25 6.38
C ARG A 141 -9.82 5.33 5.71
N VAL A 142 -9.83 6.53 6.24
CA VAL A 142 -8.99 7.62 5.74
C VAL A 142 -7.72 7.71 6.58
N TYR A 143 -6.64 7.16 6.06
CA TYR A 143 -5.34 7.18 6.73
C TYR A 143 -4.34 8.09 6.05
N LYS A 144 -3.50 8.72 6.89
CA LYS A 144 -2.28 9.38 6.46
C LYS A 144 -1.16 8.37 6.36
N LEU A 145 -0.79 8.01 5.12
CA LEU A 145 0.36 7.16 4.86
C LEU A 145 1.65 7.99 4.82
N ARG A 146 2.69 7.50 5.50
CA ARG A 146 4.06 7.95 5.32
C ARG A 146 4.92 6.79 4.85
N CYS A 147 5.54 6.97 3.71
CA CYS A 147 6.45 5.99 3.14
C CYS A 147 7.88 6.24 3.64
N VAL A 148 8.67 5.17 3.81
CA VAL A 148 10.11 5.24 4.11
C VAL A 148 10.89 6.03 3.04
N GLU A 149 10.39 6.08 1.81
CA GLU A 149 10.95 6.88 0.72
C GLU A 149 10.56 8.37 0.74
N ALA A 150 10.19 8.88 1.91
CA ALA A 150 9.93 10.29 2.21
C ALA A 150 8.71 10.91 1.53
N TRP A 151 7.79 10.13 0.98
CA TRP A 151 6.51 10.64 0.47
C TRP A 151 5.36 10.32 1.43
N SER A 152 4.35 11.17 1.45
CA SER A 152 3.18 11.00 2.29
C SER A 152 1.92 11.46 1.60
N MET A 153 0.81 10.77 1.90
CA MET A 153 -0.49 11.01 1.29
C MET A 153 -1.60 10.78 2.31
N VAL A 154 -2.76 11.33 2.05
CA VAL A 154 -4.01 11.04 2.77
C VAL A 154 -4.93 10.36 1.77
N VAL A 155 -5.29 9.11 2.03
CA VAL A 155 -5.98 8.24 1.08
C VAL A 155 -7.16 7.56 1.75
N PRO A 156 -8.33 7.51 1.12
CA PRO A 156 -9.42 6.64 1.54
C PRO A 156 -9.09 5.21 1.09
N TRP A 157 -8.66 4.39 2.06
CA TRP A 157 -8.33 2.98 1.87
C TRP A 157 -9.55 2.12 2.11
N SER A 158 -9.93 1.29 1.17
CA SER A 158 -10.90 0.22 1.38
C SER A 158 -10.21 -1.07 1.74
N GLY A 159 -10.79 -1.87 2.63
CA GLY A 159 -10.22 -3.13 3.07
C GLY A 159 -10.79 -3.63 4.38
N PHE A 160 -9.98 -4.32 5.18
CA PHE A 160 -10.43 -4.91 6.45
C PHE A 160 -9.28 -5.01 7.47
N PRO A 161 -9.58 -5.06 8.79
CA PRO A 161 -8.57 -5.24 9.83
C PRO A 161 -7.83 -6.56 9.69
N LEU A 162 -6.49 -6.55 9.77
CA LEU A 162 -5.66 -7.76 9.69
C LEU A 162 -6.04 -8.81 10.74
N LYS A 163 -6.50 -8.37 11.91
CA LYS A 163 -6.99 -9.28 12.98
C LYS A 163 -8.09 -10.25 12.51
N SER A 164 -8.84 -9.91 11.46
CA SER A 164 -9.88 -10.80 10.91
C SER A 164 -9.25 -12.08 10.33
N ILE A 165 -8.13 -11.96 9.62
CA ILE A 165 -7.36 -13.11 9.11
C ILE A 165 -6.69 -13.87 10.26
N ILE A 166 -6.12 -13.16 11.23
CA ILE A 166 -5.44 -13.81 12.37
C ILE A 166 -6.44 -14.67 13.16
N LYS A 167 -7.65 -14.17 13.40
CA LYS A 167 -8.72 -14.95 14.04
C LYS A 167 -9.13 -16.18 13.23
N MET A 168 -9.15 -16.06 11.91
CA MET A 168 -9.46 -17.18 11.01
C MET A 168 -8.35 -18.24 11.02
N ALA A 169 -7.09 -17.81 11.06
CA ALA A 169 -5.93 -18.68 11.05
C ALA A 169 -5.70 -19.41 12.38
N GLN A 170 -6.26 -18.94 13.49
CA GLN A 170 -6.17 -19.55 14.82
C GLN A 170 -4.71 -19.88 15.21
N PRO A 171 -3.85 -18.87 15.41
CA PRO A 171 -2.47 -19.10 15.76
C PRO A 171 -2.35 -19.78 17.13
N LYS A 172 -1.42 -20.70 17.26
CA LYS A 172 -1.08 -21.37 18.51
C LYS A 172 -0.51 -20.37 19.52
N SER A 173 -0.64 -20.65 20.81
CA SER A 173 -0.21 -19.75 21.90
C SER A 173 1.29 -19.42 21.88
N ASN A 174 2.12 -20.27 21.28
CA ASN A 174 3.55 -20.05 21.11
C ASN A 174 3.93 -19.30 19.82
N ALA A 175 2.96 -18.96 18.96
CA ALA A 175 3.20 -18.11 17.80
C ALA A 175 3.47 -16.67 18.26
N LYS A 176 4.61 -16.10 17.88
CA LYS A 176 5.04 -14.75 18.27
C LYS A 176 5.01 -13.77 17.12
N TYR A 177 5.18 -14.25 15.90
CA TYR A 177 5.35 -13.42 14.70
C TYR A 177 4.44 -13.88 13.58
N LEU A 178 3.94 -12.92 12.83
CA LEU A 178 3.34 -13.12 11.52
C LEU A 178 4.38 -12.78 10.45
N VAL A 179 4.68 -13.74 9.59
CA VAL A 179 5.55 -13.56 8.42
C VAL A 179 4.67 -13.48 7.19
N MET A 180 4.74 -12.36 6.49
CA MET A 180 4.01 -12.12 5.24
C MET A 180 4.99 -12.15 4.08
N LYS A 181 4.73 -13.03 3.11
CA LYS A 181 5.51 -13.11 1.87
C LYS A 181 4.63 -12.75 0.69
N THR A 182 5.15 -11.91 -0.20
CA THR A 182 4.46 -11.56 -1.44
C THR A 182 4.60 -12.68 -2.50
N PHE A 183 4.06 -12.47 -3.67
CA PHE A 183 4.18 -13.38 -4.80
C PHE A 183 5.62 -13.51 -5.31
N PHE A 184 5.91 -14.60 -6.03
CA PHE A 184 7.14 -14.77 -6.77
C PHE A 184 6.81 -15.18 -8.22
N ASP A 185 6.90 -14.23 -9.14
CA ASP A 185 6.67 -14.41 -10.58
C ASP A 185 7.69 -13.56 -11.37
N PRO A 186 8.92 -14.06 -11.54
CA PRO A 186 9.99 -13.33 -12.22
C PRO A 186 9.74 -13.11 -13.71
N ASP A 187 8.72 -13.73 -14.31
CA ASP A 187 8.36 -13.50 -15.70
C ASP A 187 7.55 -12.21 -15.87
N LYS A 188 6.69 -11.90 -14.93
CA LYS A 188 5.92 -10.65 -14.88
C LYS A 188 6.62 -9.55 -14.10
N ALA A 189 7.18 -9.90 -12.95
CA ALA A 189 7.90 -9.00 -12.05
C ALA A 189 9.43 -9.15 -12.24
N LYS A 190 9.95 -8.52 -13.27
CA LYS A 190 11.33 -8.75 -13.76
C LYS A 190 12.43 -8.43 -12.76
N SER A 191 12.20 -7.55 -11.77
CA SER A 191 13.18 -7.27 -10.73
C SER A 191 13.40 -8.46 -9.80
N GLN A 192 12.45 -9.40 -9.73
CA GLN A 192 12.62 -10.64 -8.98
C GLN A 192 13.65 -11.60 -9.58
N ARG A 193 14.22 -11.29 -10.74
CA ARG A 193 15.37 -12.01 -11.33
C ARG A 193 16.70 -11.50 -10.81
N GLN A 194 16.70 -10.36 -10.13
CA GLN A 194 17.91 -9.75 -9.59
C GLN A 194 18.25 -10.36 -8.23
N ASP A 195 19.52 -10.43 -7.90
CA ASP A 195 20.06 -11.01 -6.68
C ASP A 195 20.32 -10.00 -5.55
N TRP A 196 20.10 -8.69 -5.81
CA TRP A 196 20.30 -7.63 -4.82
C TRP A 196 19.33 -7.70 -3.65
N TYR A 197 18.21 -8.44 -3.78
CA TYR A 197 17.23 -8.70 -2.73
C TYR A 197 16.87 -10.20 -2.70
N PRO A 198 16.73 -10.82 -1.50
CA PRO A 198 16.33 -12.23 -1.37
C PRO A 198 14.82 -12.40 -1.57
N TRP A 199 14.38 -12.39 -2.82
CA TRP A 199 12.96 -12.55 -3.20
C TRP A 199 12.35 -13.89 -2.74
N PRO A 200 11.05 -13.93 -2.47
CA PRO A 200 10.05 -12.87 -2.53
C PRO A 200 10.18 -11.88 -1.38
N TYR A 201 9.66 -10.66 -1.57
CA TYR A 201 9.60 -9.64 -0.52
C TYR A 201 8.89 -10.19 0.72
N THR A 202 9.47 -9.93 1.87
CA THR A 202 9.01 -10.52 3.14
C THR A 202 8.96 -9.43 4.21
N GLU A 203 7.82 -9.36 4.90
CA GLU A 203 7.61 -8.53 6.09
C GLU A 203 7.31 -9.38 7.30
N VAL A 204 7.69 -8.91 8.47
CA VAL A 204 7.47 -9.58 9.74
C VAL A 204 6.94 -8.58 10.76
N ILE A 205 5.83 -8.94 11.40
CA ILE A 205 5.28 -8.18 12.54
C ILE A 205 4.99 -9.15 13.70
N THR A 206 4.87 -8.64 14.90
CA THR A 206 4.42 -9.44 16.03
C THR A 206 2.95 -9.79 15.92
N ILE A 207 2.51 -10.85 16.61
CA ILE A 207 1.07 -11.18 16.70
C ILE A 207 0.27 -10.03 17.34
N ASP A 208 0.84 -9.33 18.32
CA ASP A 208 0.20 -8.19 18.98
C ASP A 208 -0.03 -7.03 17.99
N GLU A 209 0.95 -6.74 17.13
CA GLU A 209 0.79 -5.75 16.05
C GLU A 209 -0.24 -6.22 15.01
N ALA A 210 -0.26 -7.49 14.66
CA ALA A 210 -1.23 -8.06 13.73
C ALA A 210 -2.67 -8.01 14.27
N MET A 211 -2.83 -8.09 15.60
CA MET A 211 -4.11 -8.00 16.30
C MET A 211 -4.55 -6.56 16.58
N ASN A 212 -3.68 -5.58 16.36
CA ASN A 212 -4.00 -4.16 16.58
C ASN A 212 -5.07 -3.68 15.58
N ASP A 213 -6.01 -2.88 16.06
CA ASP A 213 -7.11 -2.36 15.23
C ASP A 213 -6.64 -1.44 14.09
N LEU A 214 -5.48 -0.82 14.24
CA LEU A 214 -4.89 0.04 13.20
C LEU A 214 -4.21 -0.76 12.07
N THR A 215 -3.88 -2.04 12.29
CA THR A 215 -3.27 -2.87 11.25
C THR A 215 -4.34 -3.32 10.26
N PHE A 216 -4.15 -2.95 8.99
CA PHE A 216 -5.20 -3.00 7.98
C PHE A 216 -4.70 -3.60 6.67
N ILE A 217 -5.49 -4.49 6.08
CA ILE A 217 -5.28 -5.02 4.74
C ILE A 217 -6.05 -4.14 3.76
N ALA A 218 -5.31 -3.36 2.97
CA ALA A 218 -5.90 -2.56 1.92
C ALA A 218 -6.18 -3.42 0.68
N THR A 219 -7.41 -3.35 0.19
CA THR A 219 -7.90 -4.08 -0.99
C THR A 219 -8.39 -3.15 -2.09
N GLY A 220 -8.49 -1.87 -1.80
CA GLY A 220 -8.92 -0.85 -2.74
C GLY A 220 -8.64 0.56 -2.23
N VAL A 221 -8.81 1.53 -3.11
CA VAL A 221 -8.65 2.96 -2.82
C VAL A 221 -9.70 3.78 -3.57
N TYR A 222 -10.14 4.87 -2.98
CA TYR A 222 -11.14 5.79 -3.59
C TYR A 222 -12.43 5.06 -4.03
N GLY A 223 -12.88 4.07 -3.25
CA GLY A 223 -14.08 3.30 -3.54
C GLY A 223 -13.98 2.40 -4.76
N LYS A 224 -12.79 1.91 -5.10
CA LYS A 224 -12.50 1.01 -6.22
C LYS A 224 -11.57 -0.11 -5.77
N ALA A 225 -11.68 -1.28 -6.43
CA ALA A 225 -10.77 -2.40 -6.26
C ALA A 225 -9.36 -2.11 -6.79
#